data_884241f46ab9fbf10fdcf66dc2ff2b67
#
_entry.id   884241f46ab9fbf10fdcf66dc2ff2b67
#
_cell.length_a   1.000
_cell.length_b   1.000
_cell.length_c   1.000
_cell.angle_alpha   90.00
_cell.angle_beta   90.00
_cell.angle_gamma   90.00
#
_symmetry.space_group_name_H-M   'P 1'
#
loop_
_entity.id
_entity.type
_entity.pdbx_description
1 polymer ?
#
loop_
_entity_poly.entity_id
_entity_poly.type
_entity_poly.pdbx_seq_one_letter_code
_entity_poly.pdbx_strand_id
1 'polypeptide(L)'
;MHHTKSISLGLCLLLTLSACGSTAASSSAPASTPAVSAESAAEPTASSSVAADAEFSTDLFAMDTYMTMKAYGPGAESALSDITSMISDLDSRLSVTNTESEIYQLNHAEGKSVTLSDATADLLRKALALGGTTGGALELTSYPLSLAWGFTTGDYQIPDQEAIDGLLPLVDDSAITLDGTSATLPTGAQLDLGAVAKGYAGDRAAEMLQDAGVTSALLNLGSSTIRAIGSKPDGSPWRIALQDPNDTSAYAGVVSATDLSIDTSGGYERYFEGDDGEIYWHILDPDTGYPAKNGLISVTVLSGSALTGDGLSTALFVMGLSDAIDYWRTNGGFEFIFITDQNEIYVSQGAESLFQPLGSYETAEIHVVTEAS
;
A
#
# COMPACT_ATOMS: atom_id res chain seq x y z
N MET A 1 6.34 25.70 27.80
CA MET A 1 5.18 26.33 27.16
C MET A 1 4.85 25.46 25.94
N HIS A 2 3.90 24.57 26.11
CA HIS A 2 3.53 23.58 25.07
C HIS A 2 2.69 24.26 23.99
N HIS A 3 3.16 24.27 22.75
CA HIS A 3 2.35 24.57 21.58
C HIS A 3 2.05 23.29 20.83
N THR A 4 0.95 22.67 21.22
CA THR A 4 0.33 21.59 20.44
C THR A 4 -0.36 22.23 19.23
N LYS A 5 0.17 22.03 18.03
CA LYS A 5 -0.55 22.36 16.79
C LYS A 5 -1.45 21.19 16.41
N SER A 6 -2.74 21.35 16.70
CA SER A 6 -3.79 20.45 16.22
C SER A 6 -3.96 20.61 14.72
N ILE A 7 -3.81 19.53 13.97
CA ILE A 7 -4.15 19.47 12.55
C ILE A 7 -5.67 19.31 12.44
N SER A 8 -6.34 20.37 11.96
CA SER A 8 -7.77 20.35 11.66
C SER A 8 -8.03 19.65 10.33
N LEU A 9 -8.68 18.52 10.41
CA LEU A 9 -9.24 17.81 9.24
C LEU A 9 -10.43 18.65 8.70
N GLY A 10 -10.28 19.26 7.55
CA GLY A 10 -11.32 20.03 6.87
C GLY A 10 -12.33 19.10 6.18
N LEU A 11 -13.49 18.92 6.84
CA LEU A 11 -14.65 18.22 6.29
C LEU A 11 -15.39 19.16 5.32
N CYS A 12 -15.28 18.96 4.03
CA CYS A 12 -16.14 19.64 3.03
C CYS A 12 -17.52 19.01 2.99
N LEU A 13 -18.50 19.70 3.58
CA LEU A 13 -19.92 19.36 3.55
C LEU A 13 -20.56 19.94 2.29
N LEU A 14 -20.92 19.11 1.32
CA LEU A 14 -21.74 19.51 0.17
C LEU A 14 -23.22 19.39 0.54
N LEU A 15 -23.87 20.54 0.66
CA LEU A 15 -25.33 20.68 0.81
C LEU A 15 -25.99 20.62 -0.56
N THR A 16 -26.81 19.60 -0.81
CA THR A 16 -27.76 19.59 -1.94
C THR A 16 -29.15 19.99 -1.43
N LEU A 17 -29.68 21.08 -1.96
CA LEU A 17 -31.06 21.51 -1.76
C LEU A 17 -32.01 20.70 -2.65
N SER A 18 -32.93 19.99 -2.06
CA SER A 18 -34.13 19.45 -2.73
C SER A 18 -35.29 20.41 -2.57
N ALA A 19 -35.87 20.83 -3.67
CA ALA A 19 -37.11 21.59 -3.69
C ALA A 19 -38.32 20.65 -3.81
N CYS A 20 -39.27 20.78 -2.88
CA CYS A 20 -40.58 20.16 -2.90
C CYS A 20 -41.53 20.87 -3.86
N GLY A 21 -42.35 20.10 -4.56
CA GLY A 21 -43.56 20.57 -5.24
C GLY A 21 -44.69 19.56 -5.12
N SER A 22 -45.60 19.86 -4.21
CA SER A 22 -46.86 19.10 -4.03
C SER A 22 -47.94 19.58 -4.99
N THR A 23 -48.81 18.69 -5.48
CA THR A 23 -50.29 18.95 -5.51
C THR A 23 -51.09 17.66 -5.68
N ALA A 24 -52.27 17.68 -5.09
CA ALA A 24 -53.13 16.58 -4.71
C ALA A 24 -54.32 16.32 -5.66
N ALA A 25 -54.85 15.11 -5.51
CA ALA A 25 -56.28 14.68 -5.48
C ALA A 25 -57.09 14.74 -6.79
N SER A 26 -57.82 13.73 -7.19
CA SER A 26 -58.98 13.08 -6.58
C SER A 26 -59.66 12.08 -7.53
N SER A 27 -60.10 10.97 -6.96
CA SER A 27 -61.35 10.17 -7.07
C SER A 27 -61.99 9.84 -8.43
N SER A 28 -62.21 8.58 -8.72
CA SER A 28 -63.48 7.83 -8.68
C SER A 28 -63.39 6.55 -9.53
N ALA A 29 -63.83 5.43 -8.95
CA ALA A 29 -64.23 4.20 -9.62
C ALA A 29 -65.75 4.25 -9.89
N PRO A 30 -66.47 3.28 -10.55
CA PRO A 30 -66.08 1.89 -10.87
C PRO A 30 -66.61 1.34 -12.24
N ALA A 31 -66.29 0.09 -12.46
CA ALA A 31 -67.12 -0.98 -13.04
C ALA A 31 -66.70 -1.61 -14.40
N SER A 32 -66.60 -2.92 -14.25
CA SER A 32 -67.02 -4.05 -15.10
C SER A 32 -65.94 -4.66 -16.06
N THR A 33 -65.64 -5.89 -15.67
CA THR A 33 -64.98 -6.99 -16.45
C THR A 33 -65.75 -7.37 -17.72
N PRO A 34 -65.06 -7.92 -18.75
CA PRO A 34 -65.04 -9.36 -18.86
C PRO A 34 -63.68 -9.98 -19.13
N ALA A 35 -63.55 -11.23 -18.70
CA ALA A 35 -62.42 -12.11 -18.85
C ALA A 35 -62.14 -12.46 -20.32
N VAL A 36 -60.85 -12.40 -20.72
CA VAL A 36 -60.32 -13.12 -21.87
C VAL A 36 -58.96 -13.72 -21.48
N SER A 37 -58.85 -14.97 -21.86
CA SER A 37 -57.80 -15.96 -21.57
C SER A 37 -56.37 -15.46 -21.57
N ALA A 38 -55.64 -15.92 -20.57
CA ALA A 38 -54.19 -15.80 -20.43
C ALA A 38 -53.50 -16.67 -21.50
N GLU A 39 -52.79 -16.05 -22.38
CA GLU A 39 -51.66 -16.62 -23.07
C GLU A 39 -50.40 -16.07 -22.43
N SER A 40 -49.71 -16.94 -21.67
CA SER A 40 -48.48 -16.64 -20.96
C SER A 40 -47.36 -16.45 -21.99
N ALA A 41 -47.16 -15.22 -22.43
CA ALA A 41 -45.93 -14.84 -23.04
C ALA A 41 -44.91 -14.59 -21.90
N ALA A 42 -43.98 -15.51 -21.73
CA ALA A 42 -42.77 -15.28 -20.93
C ALA A 42 -42.05 -14.07 -21.55
N GLU A 43 -42.08 -12.92 -20.86
CA GLU A 43 -41.15 -11.85 -21.16
C GLU A 43 -39.73 -12.37 -20.99
N PRO A 44 -38.86 -12.21 -21.99
CA PRO A 44 -37.45 -12.44 -21.76
C PRO A 44 -37.00 -11.40 -20.73
N THR A 45 -36.60 -11.85 -19.53
CA THR A 45 -35.79 -11.06 -18.62
C THR A 45 -34.57 -10.63 -19.40
N ALA A 46 -34.56 -9.38 -19.87
CA ALA A 46 -33.39 -8.76 -20.40
C ALA A 46 -32.37 -8.70 -19.24
N SER A 47 -31.48 -9.66 -19.20
CA SER A 47 -30.24 -9.53 -18.47
C SER A 47 -29.55 -8.31 -19.08
N SER A 48 -29.63 -7.17 -18.43
CA SER A 48 -28.85 -5.99 -18.82
C SER A 48 -27.38 -6.37 -18.63
N SER A 49 -26.69 -6.70 -19.71
CA SER A 49 -25.26 -6.92 -19.69
C SER A 49 -24.62 -5.58 -19.25
N VAL A 50 -23.82 -5.62 -18.20
CA VAL A 50 -23.00 -4.46 -17.77
C VAL A 50 -22.09 -4.08 -18.93
N ALA A 51 -22.03 -2.79 -19.27
CA ALA A 51 -21.13 -2.28 -20.32
C ALA A 51 -19.66 -2.53 -19.95
N ALA A 52 -18.82 -2.79 -20.95
CA ALA A 52 -17.42 -3.10 -20.71
C ALA A 52 -16.61 -1.93 -20.08
N ASP A 53 -17.12 -0.70 -20.23
CA ASP A 53 -16.53 0.54 -19.70
C ASP A 53 -17.28 1.07 -18.46
N ALA A 54 -18.26 0.33 -17.92
CA ALA A 54 -18.95 0.71 -16.70
C ALA A 54 -17.95 0.74 -15.52
N GLU A 55 -17.85 1.91 -14.88
CA GLU A 55 -16.98 2.12 -13.71
C GLU A 55 -17.69 1.71 -12.42
N PHE A 56 -16.96 0.98 -11.59
CA PHE A 56 -17.32 0.68 -10.21
C PHE A 56 -16.17 1.12 -9.32
N SER A 57 -16.49 1.66 -8.15
CA SER A 57 -15.50 2.11 -7.18
C SER A 57 -15.93 1.79 -5.75
N THR A 58 -14.95 1.61 -4.89
CA THR A 58 -15.15 1.40 -3.46
C THR A 58 -14.01 2.06 -2.69
N ASP A 59 -14.33 2.45 -1.46
CA ASP A 59 -13.40 3.03 -0.51
C ASP A 59 -13.33 2.14 0.73
N LEU A 60 -12.16 2.08 1.36
CA LEU A 60 -11.92 1.30 2.56
C LEU A 60 -10.89 2.00 3.44
N PHE A 61 -11.07 1.96 4.77
CA PHE A 61 -10.01 2.26 5.72
C PHE A 61 -9.52 0.94 6.32
N ALA A 62 -8.27 0.57 6.03
CA ALA A 62 -7.61 -0.64 6.53
C ALA A 62 -6.10 -0.42 6.54
N MET A 63 -5.36 -1.22 7.33
CA MET A 63 -3.89 -1.12 7.44
C MET A 63 -3.42 0.31 7.73
N ASP A 64 -4.15 0.99 8.62
CA ASP A 64 -3.89 2.38 9.08
C ASP A 64 -3.90 3.43 7.95
N THR A 65 -4.59 3.16 6.84
CA THR A 65 -4.66 4.08 5.70
C THR A 65 -6.01 4.06 4.99
N TYR A 66 -6.27 5.12 4.20
CA TYR A 66 -7.45 5.22 3.34
C TYR A 66 -7.12 4.69 1.95
N MET A 67 -7.90 3.73 1.49
CA MET A 67 -7.75 3.06 0.21
C MET A 67 -8.89 3.42 -0.72
N THR A 68 -8.60 3.60 -2.01
CA THR A 68 -9.60 3.81 -3.06
C THR A 68 -9.35 2.84 -4.20
N MET A 69 -10.36 2.12 -4.60
CA MET A 69 -10.24 1.13 -5.67
C MET A 69 -11.31 1.36 -6.72
N LYS A 70 -10.93 1.27 -7.99
CA LYS A 70 -11.85 1.34 -9.12
C LYS A 70 -11.54 0.25 -10.14
N ALA A 71 -12.59 -0.30 -10.73
CA ALA A 71 -12.51 -1.35 -11.73
C ALA A 71 -13.61 -1.17 -12.77
N TYR A 72 -13.41 -1.71 -13.96
CA TYR A 72 -14.29 -1.48 -15.10
C TYR A 72 -14.83 -2.78 -15.68
N GLY A 73 -16.11 -2.75 -16.09
CA GLY A 73 -16.75 -3.81 -16.84
C GLY A 73 -17.47 -4.88 -16.01
N PRO A 74 -17.93 -5.94 -16.67
CA PRO A 74 -18.65 -7.03 -16.03
C PRO A 74 -17.80 -7.71 -14.94
N GLY A 75 -18.41 -8.00 -13.77
CA GLY A 75 -17.71 -8.63 -12.64
C GLY A 75 -16.97 -7.66 -11.71
N ALA A 76 -16.74 -6.40 -12.13
CA ALA A 76 -15.95 -5.43 -11.36
C ALA A 76 -16.60 -5.12 -9.99
N GLU A 77 -17.92 -4.92 -9.93
CA GLU A 77 -18.62 -4.60 -8.67
C GLU A 77 -18.48 -5.73 -7.64
N SER A 78 -18.74 -6.98 -8.06
CA SER A 78 -18.60 -8.14 -7.19
C SER A 78 -17.14 -8.32 -6.74
N ALA A 79 -16.18 -8.23 -7.67
CA ALA A 79 -14.77 -8.37 -7.35
C ALA A 79 -14.30 -7.32 -6.35
N LEU A 80 -14.69 -6.05 -6.50
CA LEU A 80 -14.34 -5.00 -5.54
C LEU A 80 -14.94 -5.25 -4.15
N SER A 81 -16.15 -5.78 -4.06
CA SER A 81 -16.76 -6.19 -2.78
C SER A 81 -15.96 -7.32 -2.10
N ASP A 82 -15.58 -8.33 -2.87
CA ASP A 82 -14.82 -9.46 -2.34
C ASP A 82 -13.39 -9.02 -1.92
N ILE A 83 -12.75 -8.13 -2.70
CA ILE A 83 -11.46 -7.54 -2.39
C ILE A 83 -11.52 -6.71 -1.09
N THR A 84 -12.56 -5.89 -0.92
CA THR A 84 -12.78 -5.14 0.33
C THR A 84 -12.85 -6.07 1.54
N SER A 85 -13.55 -7.19 1.40
CA SER A 85 -13.65 -8.20 2.45
C SER A 85 -12.31 -8.89 2.73
N MET A 86 -11.56 -9.22 1.69
CA MET A 86 -10.23 -9.83 1.79
C MET A 86 -9.23 -8.89 2.47
N ILE A 87 -9.19 -7.60 2.10
CA ILE A 87 -8.29 -6.61 2.72
C ILE A 87 -8.65 -6.42 4.20
N SER A 88 -9.93 -6.34 4.54
CA SER A 88 -10.39 -6.22 5.93
C SER A 88 -10.01 -7.44 6.78
N ASP A 89 -10.08 -8.64 6.21
CA ASP A 89 -9.64 -9.87 6.87
C ASP A 89 -8.12 -9.87 7.09
N LEU A 90 -7.32 -9.47 6.10
CA LEU A 90 -5.88 -9.31 6.25
C LEU A 90 -5.53 -8.28 7.33
N ASP A 91 -6.14 -7.10 7.31
CA ASP A 91 -5.93 -6.06 8.33
C ASP A 91 -6.16 -6.61 9.75
N SER A 92 -7.25 -7.34 9.96
CA SER A 92 -7.57 -7.93 11.26
C SER A 92 -6.56 -8.99 11.72
N ARG A 93 -5.95 -9.75 10.80
CA ARG A 93 -4.98 -10.82 11.07
C ARG A 93 -3.55 -10.29 11.25
N LEU A 94 -3.19 -9.22 10.54
CA LEU A 94 -1.82 -8.72 10.48
C LEU A 94 -1.52 -7.64 11.52
N SER A 95 -2.51 -7.11 12.21
CA SER A 95 -2.34 -6.06 13.21
C SER A 95 -1.39 -6.46 14.33
N VAL A 96 -0.40 -5.61 14.61
CA VAL A 96 0.53 -5.80 15.75
C VAL A 96 -0.05 -5.30 17.08
N THR A 97 -1.21 -4.62 17.05
CA THR A 97 -1.86 -4.02 18.24
C THR A 97 -3.17 -4.69 18.62
N ASN A 98 -3.84 -5.39 17.70
CA ASN A 98 -5.06 -6.13 18.00
C ASN A 98 -4.73 -7.47 18.65
N THR A 99 -5.14 -7.66 19.91
CA THR A 99 -4.85 -8.88 20.69
C THR A 99 -5.38 -10.18 20.09
N GLU A 100 -6.39 -10.09 19.21
CA GLU A 100 -7.00 -11.25 18.53
C GLU A 100 -6.30 -11.59 17.21
N SER A 101 -5.36 -10.74 16.74
CA SER A 101 -4.67 -10.97 15.48
C SER A 101 -3.64 -12.09 15.56
N GLU A 102 -3.37 -12.71 14.42
CA GLU A 102 -2.37 -13.79 14.32
C GLU A 102 -0.96 -13.26 14.63
N ILE A 103 -0.63 -12.06 14.15
CA ILE A 103 0.69 -11.45 14.35
C ILE A 103 0.88 -11.00 15.79
N TYR A 104 -0.14 -10.41 16.43
CA TYR A 104 -0.06 -10.10 17.86
C TYR A 104 0.18 -11.34 18.69
N GLN A 105 -0.57 -12.44 18.43
CA GLN A 105 -0.40 -13.70 19.16
C GLN A 105 0.99 -14.31 18.95
N LEU A 106 1.52 -14.25 17.71
CA LEU A 106 2.87 -14.70 17.41
C LEU A 106 3.93 -13.88 18.16
N ASN A 107 3.80 -12.55 18.15
CA ASN A 107 4.68 -11.61 18.85
C ASN A 107 4.71 -11.82 20.39
N HIS A 108 3.64 -12.40 20.94
CA HIS A 108 3.52 -12.65 22.40
C HIS A 108 3.58 -14.13 22.77
N ALA A 109 4.02 -14.98 21.85
CA ALA A 109 4.07 -16.44 22.08
C ALA A 109 5.28 -16.91 22.91
N GLU A 110 6.21 -16.04 23.25
CA GLU A 110 7.38 -16.34 24.10
C GLU A 110 8.16 -17.58 23.60
N GLY A 111 8.49 -17.61 22.31
CA GLY A 111 9.22 -18.72 21.70
C GLY A 111 8.37 -19.97 21.40
N LYS A 112 7.05 -19.92 21.62
CA LYS A 112 6.15 -21.01 21.27
C LYS A 112 5.64 -20.87 19.85
N SER A 113 5.32 -22.02 19.24
CA SER A 113 4.73 -22.04 17.91
C SER A 113 3.28 -21.57 17.93
N VAL A 114 2.91 -20.76 16.93
CA VAL A 114 1.54 -20.30 16.64
C VAL A 114 1.13 -20.78 15.26
N THR A 115 -0.11 -21.23 15.13
CA THR A 115 -0.68 -21.60 13.83
C THR A 115 -1.29 -20.37 13.18
N LEU A 116 -0.76 -20.00 12.04
CA LEU A 116 -1.24 -18.92 11.19
C LEU A 116 -2.28 -19.44 10.19
N SER A 117 -3.09 -18.53 9.62
CA SER A 117 -3.87 -18.83 8.43
C SER A 117 -2.96 -19.05 7.21
N ASP A 118 -3.49 -19.69 6.18
CA ASP A 118 -2.75 -19.90 4.92
C ASP A 118 -2.30 -18.55 4.31
N ALA A 119 -3.14 -17.53 4.38
CA ALA A 119 -2.83 -16.20 3.85
C ALA A 119 -1.68 -15.52 4.60
N THR A 120 -1.71 -15.51 5.93
CA THR A 120 -0.63 -14.95 6.76
C THR A 120 0.68 -15.72 6.60
N ALA A 121 0.61 -17.07 6.55
CA ALA A 121 1.78 -17.90 6.33
C ALA A 121 2.38 -17.73 4.92
N ASP A 122 1.54 -17.52 3.88
CA ASP A 122 2.00 -17.23 2.52
C ASP A 122 2.68 -15.87 2.45
N LEU A 123 2.08 -14.83 3.04
CA LEU A 123 2.69 -13.51 3.14
C LEU A 123 4.04 -13.57 3.86
N LEU A 124 4.09 -14.19 5.06
CA LEU A 124 5.34 -14.30 5.83
C LEU A 124 6.43 -15.02 5.05
N ARG A 125 6.09 -16.12 4.37
CA ARG A 125 7.04 -16.88 3.54
C ARG A 125 7.60 -16.02 2.39
N LYS A 126 6.75 -15.28 1.69
CA LYS A 126 7.16 -14.40 0.60
C LYS A 126 8.01 -13.23 1.11
N ALA A 127 7.63 -12.63 2.25
CA ALA A 127 8.36 -11.55 2.87
C ALA A 127 9.77 -11.99 3.32
N LEU A 128 9.89 -13.15 4.00
CA LEU A 128 11.18 -13.73 4.37
C LEU A 128 12.06 -14.06 3.15
N ALA A 129 11.44 -14.58 2.08
CA ALA A 129 12.18 -14.86 0.84
C ALA A 129 12.71 -13.57 0.20
N LEU A 130 11.94 -12.49 0.22
CA LEU A 130 12.35 -11.19 -0.28
C LEU A 130 13.45 -10.59 0.63
N GLY A 131 13.25 -10.57 1.95
CA GLY A 131 14.23 -10.10 2.94
C GLY A 131 15.58 -10.78 2.78
N GLY A 132 15.59 -12.10 2.58
CA GLY A 132 16.80 -12.87 2.32
C GLY A 132 17.59 -12.43 1.08
N THR A 133 16.98 -11.73 0.11
CA THR A 133 17.69 -11.18 -1.06
C THR A 133 18.31 -9.79 -0.79
N THR A 134 17.82 -9.09 0.23
CA THR A 134 18.18 -7.68 0.50
C THR A 134 19.34 -7.53 1.48
N GLY A 135 19.91 -8.63 1.96
CA GLY A 135 21.02 -8.61 2.90
C GLY A 135 20.66 -8.02 4.28
N GLY A 136 19.38 -8.11 4.67
CA GLY A 136 18.86 -7.60 5.94
C GLY A 136 18.27 -6.18 5.87
N ALA A 137 18.35 -5.49 4.71
CA ALA A 137 17.77 -4.15 4.59
C ALA A 137 16.22 -4.14 4.65
N LEU A 138 15.55 -5.22 4.20
CA LEU A 138 14.16 -5.51 4.54
C LEU A 138 14.18 -6.47 5.74
N GLU A 139 13.86 -5.96 6.91
CA GLU A 139 13.91 -6.70 8.17
C GLU A 139 12.53 -6.69 8.84
N LEU A 140 11.96 -7.87 9.06
CA LEU A 140 10.60 -8.01 9.54
C LEU A 140 10.49 -7.94 11.07
N THR A 141 11.59 -8.08 11.81
CA THR A 141 11.60 -8.11 13.29
C THR A 141 12.00 -6.78 13.93
N SER A 142 11.98 -5.69 13.17
CA SER A 142 12.30 -4.33 13.65
C SER A 142 11.20 -3.69 14.53
N TYR A 143 10.07 -4.38 14.77
CA TYR A 143 8.93 -3.84 15.52
C TYR A 143 9.29 -3.35 16.94
N PRO A 144 10.15 -4.02 17.75
CA PRO A 144 10.58 -3.50 19.04
C PRO A 144 11.28 -2.13 18.95
N LEU A 145 12.04 -1.89 17.87
CA LEU A 145 12.65 -0.60 17.61
C LEU A 145 11.58 0.46 17.29
N SER A 146 10.61 0.14 16.41
CA SER A 146 9.48 1.04 16.10
C SER A 146 8.68 1.43 17.34
N LEU A 147 8.49 0.51 18.28
CA LEU A 147 7.87 0.78 19.58
C LEU A 147 8.72 1.73 20.43
N ALA A 148 10.03 1.50 20.50
CA ALA A 148 10.94 2.34 21.29
C ALA A 148 10.98 3.77 20.77
N TRP A 149 10.90 3.99 19.45
CA TRP A 149 10.79 5.31 18.82
C TRP A 149 9.39 5.93 18.94
N GLY A 150 8.36 5.15 19.30
CA GLY A 150 6.97 5.61 19.41
C GLY A 150 6.23 5.69 18.07
N PHE A 151 6.76 5.15 16.98
CA PHE A 151 6.10 5.21 15.66
C PHE A 151 4.78 4.45 15.59
N THR A 152 4.62 3.42 16.39
CA THR A 152 3.37 2.64 16.46
C THR A 152 2.34 3.29 17.40
N THR A 153 2.78 3.93 18.47
CA THR A 153 1.90 4.49 19.50
C THR A 153 1.53 5.95 19.28
N GLY A 154 2.34 6.68 18.50
CA GLY A 154 2.26 8.13 18.36
C GLY A 154 2.91 8.91 19.51
N ASP A 155 3.43 8.21 20.52
CA ASP A 155 4.19 8.81 21.61
C ASP A 155 5.67 8.91 21.22
N TYR A 156 5.97 9.78 20.27
CA TYR A 156 7.30 9.92 19.66
C TYR A 156 8.35 10.31 20.69
N GLN A 157 9.50 9.62 20.61
CA GLN A 157 10.66 9.90 21.46
C GLN A 157 11.93 9.42 20.76
N ILE A 158 13.07 9.98 21.16
CA ILE A 158 14.40 9.50 20.76
C ILE A 158 14.85 8.51 21.85
N PRO A 159 14.96 7.19 21.55
CA PRO A 159 15.43 6.22 22.53
C PRO A 159 16.90 6.51 22.90
N ASP A 160 17.28 6.23 24.14
CA ASP A 160 18.68 6.26 24.50
C ASP A 160 19.45 5.07 23.86
N GLN A 161 20.77 5.21 23.75
CA GLN A 161 21.60 4.21 23.08
C GLN A 161 21.56 2.84 23.78
N GLU A 162 21.45 2.81 25.11
CA GLU A 162 21.36 1.58 25.89
C GLU A 162 20.07 0.80 25.55
N ALA A 163 18.95 1.52 25.36
CA ALA A 163 17.69 0.91 24.93
C ALA A 163 17.81 0.32 23.51
N ILE A 164 18.41 1.06 22.55
CA ILE A 164 18.65 0.57 21.18
C ILE A 164 19.58 -0.66 21.21
N ASP A 165 20.71 -0.59 21.91
CA ASP A 165 21.67 -1.69 22.02
C ASP A 165 21.05 -2.95 22.63
N GLY A 166 20.06 -2.78 23.52
CA GLY A 166 19.31 -3.87 24.11
C GLY A 166 18.29 -4.53 23.16
N LEU A 167 17.82 -3.79 22.12
CA LEU A 167 16.82 -4.27 21.18
C LEU A 167 17.45 -4.85 19.90
N LEU A 168 18.58 -4.34 19.44
CA LEU A 168 19.26 -4.80 18.22
C LEU A 168 19.46 -6.32 18.15
N PRO A 169 19.80 -7.05 19.23
CA PRO A 169 19.93 -8.50 19.18
C PRO A 169 18.61 -9.26 18.90
N LEU A 170 17.46 -8.59 18.94
CA LEU A 170 16.15 -9.15 18.63
C LEU A 170 15.73 -8.92 17.16
N VAL A 171 16.53 -8.16 16.43
CA VAL A 171 16.30 -7.79 15.03
C VAL A 171 17.06 -8.77 14.14
N ASP A 172 16.42 -9.89 13.83
CA ASP A 172 16.97 -10.97 12.99
C ASP A 172 15.82 -11.85 12.49
N ASP A 173 15.30 -11.55 11.31
CA ASP A 173 14.22 -12.32 10.70
C ASP A 173 14.66 -13.71 10.22
N SER A 174 15.97 -13.94 10.07
CA SER A 174 16.51 -15.28 9.75
C SER A 174 16.30 -16.30 10.88
N ALA A 175 16.06 -15.83 12.10
CA ALA A 175 15.74 -16.66 13.25
C ALA A 175 14.25 -17.08 13.32
N ILE A 176 13.40 -16.55 12.44
CA ILE A 176 12.00 -16.96 12.33
C ILE A 176 11.94 -18.37 11.72
N THR A 177 11.18 -19.25 12.36
CA THR A 177 10.89 -20.56 11.76
C THR A 177 9.45 -20.61 11.28
N LEU A 178 9.25 -21.06 10.03
CA LEU A 178 7.94 -21.27 9.41
C LEU A 178 7.89 -22.64 8.75
N ASP A 179 7.10 -23.55 9.34
CA ASP A 179 6.84 -24.90 8.80
C ASP A 179 5.35 -25.03 8.47
N GLY A 180 5.05 -25.03 7.16
CA GLY A 180 3.66 -24.94 6.70
C GLY A 180 3.00 -23.64 7.15
N THR A 181 2.07 -23.74 8.09
CA THR A 181 1.39 -22.60 8.74
C THR A 181 1.85 -22.38 10.19
N SER A 182 2.80 -23.19 10.68
CA SER A 182 3.30 -23.11 12.04
C SER A 182 4.50 -22.16 12.10
N ALA A 183 4.36 -21.02 12.76
CA ALA A 183 5.39 -20.00 12.90
C ALA A 183 5.91 -19.91 14.35
N THR A 184 7.20 -19.64 14.52
CA THR A 184 7.83 -19.39 15.82
C THR A 184 8.82 -18.24 15.71
N LEU A 185 8.77 -17.30 16.65
CA LEU A 185 9.76 -16.24 16.84
C LEU A 185 10.67 -16.60 18.04
N PRO A 186 11.93 -16.16 18.03
CA PRO A 186 12.73 -16.17 19.27
C PRO A 186 12.05 -15.38 20.40
N THR A 187 12.31 -15.78 21.64
CA THR A 187 11.77 -15.07 22.80
C THR A 187 12.21 -13.60 22.79
N GLY A 188 11.26 -12.68 22.88
CA GLY A 188 11.47 -11.23 22.85
C GLY A 188 11.48 -10.60 21.45
N ALA A 189 11.70 -11.39 20.38
CA ALA A 189 11.55 -10.90 19.02
C ALA A 189 10.08 -10.63 18.68
N GLN A 190 9.82 -9.57 17.93
CA GLN A 190 8.48 -9.22 17.46
C GLN A 190 8.55 -8.75 16.02
N LEU A 191 7.67 -9.27 15.17
CA LEU A 191 7.62 -8.91 13.76
C LEU A 191 6.51 -7.90 13.44
N ASP A 192 6.72 -7.14 12.37
CA ASP A 192 5.74 -6.29 11.72
C ASP A 192 5.81 -6.54 10.21
N LEU A 193 4.66 -6.70 9.56
CA LEU A 193 4.55 -6.93 8.13
C LEU A 193 4.14 -5.66 7.35
N GLY A 194 4.15 -4.50 7.98
CA GLY A 194 3.71 -3.22 7.39
C GLY A 194 4.43 -2.85 6.10
N ALA A 195 5.71 -3.24 5.96
CA ALA A 195 6.51 -2.97 4.76
C ALA A 195 6.12 -3.82 3.53
N VAL A 196 5.25 -4.83 3.67
CA VAL A 196 4.88 -5.77 2.59
C VAL A 196 3.38 -6.07 2.54
N ALA A 197 2.62 -5.71 3.57
CA ALA A 197 1.21 -6.11 3.71
C ALA A 197 0.31 -5.49 2.64
N LYS A 198 0.52 -4.20 2.31
CA LYS A 198 -0.26 -3.51 1.28
C LYS A 198 0.05 -4.07 -0.11
N GLY A 199 1.32 -4.33 -0.37
CA GLY A 199 1.75 -4.97 -1.61
C GLY A 199 1.15 -6.36 -1.78
N TYR A 200 1.16 -7.18 -0.73
CA TYR A 200 0.50 -8.50 -0.76
C TYR A 200 -1.00 -8.38 -1.03
N ALA A 201 -1.69 -7.46 -0.36
CA ALA A 201 -3.10 -7.19 -0.60
C ALA A 201 -3.36 -6.76 -2.06
N GLY A 202 -2.47 -5.94 -2.63
CA GLY A 202 -2.51 -5.51 -4.02
C GLY A 202 -2.37 -6.66 -5.03
N ASP A 203 -1.43 -7.57 -4.80
CA ASP A 203 -1.26 -8.76 -5.66
C ASP A 203 -2.46 -9.70 -5.55
N ARG A 204 -2.97 -9.95 -4.33
CA ARG A 204 -4.19 -10.77 -4.14
C ARG A 204 -5.42 -10.14 -4.81
N ALA A 205 -5.57 -8.82 -4.70
CA ALA A 205 -6.66 -8.09 -5.35
C ALA A 205 -6.56 -8.17 -6.88
N ALA A 206 -5.33 -8.08 -7.44
CA ALA A 206 -5.10 -8.21 -8.87
C ALA A 206 -5.48 -9.61 -9.39
N GLU A 207 -5.13 -10.69 -8.65
CA GLU A 207 -5.54 -12.06 -8.96
C GLU A 207 -7.08 -12.19 -8.96
N MET A 208 -7.76 -11.66 -7.94
CA MET A 208 -9.23 -11.72 -7.83
C MET A 208 -9.93 -10.97 -8.99
N LEU A 209 -9.38 -9.82 -9.40
CA LEU A 209 -9.89 -9.09 -10.57
C LEU A 209 -9.69 -9.88 -11.86
N GLN A 210 -8.53 -10.49 -12.03
CA GLN A 210 -8.24 -11.34 -13.19
C GLN A 210 -9.18 -12.56 -13.25
N ASP A 211 -9.42 -13.24 -12.14
CA ASP A 211 -10.35 -14.37 -12.02
C ASP A 211 -11.79 -13.96 -12.34
N ALA A 212 -12.17 -12.71 -12.01
CA ALA A 212 -13.46 -12.12 -12.37
C ALA A 212 -13.54 -11.63 -13.84
N GLY A 213 -12.45 -11.76 -14.62
CA GLY A 213 -12.37 -11.31 -16.01
C GLY A 213 -12.24 -9.80 -16.18
N VAL A 214 -11.88 -9.07 -15.11
CA VAL A 214 -11.64 -7.62 -15.13
C VAL A 214 -10.25 -7.35 -15.65
N THR A 215 -10.14 -6.54 -16.71
CA THR A 215 -8.88 -6.21 -17.40
C THR A 215 -8.47 -4.75 -17.27
N SER A 216 -9.26 -3.94 -16.58
CA SER A 216 -8.99 -2.52 -16.34
C SER A 216 -9.37 -2.15 -14.92
N ALA A 217 -8.38 -1.87 -14.07
CA ALA A 217 -8.60 -1.43 -12.70
C ALA A 217 -7.41 -0.61 -12.17
N LEU A 218 -7.68 0.22 -11.16
CA LEU A 218 -6.67 0.96 -10.40
C LEU A 218 -6.96 0.81 -8.92
N LEU A 219 -6.01 0.24 -8.19
CA LEU A 219 -6.09 0.05 -6.75
C LEU A 219 -5.08 1.00 -6.10
N ASN A 220 -5.56 1.99 -5.37
CA ASN A 220 -4.76 2.86 -4.51
C ASN A 220 -4.90 2.36 -3.06
N LEU A 221 -3.85 1.72 -2.55
CA LEU A 221 -3.80 1.11 -1.23
C LEU A 221 -3.04 2.00 -0.24
N GLY A 222 -3.48 3.26 -0.10
CA GLY A 222 -2.93 4.22 0.84
C GLY A 222 -1.82 5.11 0.28
N SER A 223 -1.85 5.42 -1.02
CA SER A 223 -0.92 6.29 -1.75
C SER A 223 0.50 5.75 -1.91
N SER A 224 1.03 4.99 -0.96
CA SER A 224 2.35 4.36 -1.03
C SER A 224 2.37 3.12 -1.92
N THR A 225 1.25 2.40 -2.07
CA THR A 225 1.13 1.21 -2.92
C THR A 225 -0.01 1.41 -3.91
N ILE A 226 0.30 1.49 -5.20
CA ILE A 226 -0.68 1.67 -6.26
C ILE A 226 -0.53 0.56 -7.29
N ARG A 227 -1.57 -0.29 -7.45
CA ARG A 227 -1.59 -1.38 -8.42
C ARG A 227 -2.46 -1.03 -9.60
N ALA A 228 -1.86 -0.85 -10.78
CA ALA A 228 -2.54 -0.67 -12.05
C ALA A 228 -2.72 -2.03 -12.74
N ILE A 229 -3.94 -2.35 -13.15
CA ILE A 229 -4.30 -3.54 -13.91
C ILE A 229 -4.74 -3.09 -15.30
N GLY A 230 -4.07 -3.60 -16.33
CA GLY A 230 -4.27 -3.22 -17.71
C GLY A 230 -4.13 -1.71 -17.94
N SER A 231 -4.74 -1.23 -19.02
CA SER A 231 -4.90 0.19 -19.35
C SER A 231 -6.28 0.69 -18.92
N LYS A 232 -6.49 1.99 -18.98
CA LYS A 232 -7.82 2.59 -18.87
C LYS A 232 -8.75 2.06 -19.98
N PRO A 233 -10.09 2.18 -19.83
CA PRO A 233 -11.04 1.73 -20.87
C PRO A 233 -10.83 2.35 -22.24
N ASP A 234 -10.25 3.56 -22.30
CA ASP A 234 -9.91 4.24 -23.57
C ASP A 234 -8.59 3.77 -24.21
N GLY A 235 -7.92 2.78 -23.58
CA GLY A 235 -6.63 2.23 -24.02
C GLY A 235 -5.41 3.04 -23.61
N SER A 236 -5.57 4.20 -22.97
CA SER A 236 -4.44 4.99 -22.47
C SER A 236 -3.87 4.40 -21.16
N PRO A 237 -2.58 4.60 -20.85
CA PRO A 237 -2.02 4.17 -19.57
C PRO A 237 -2.62 4.94 -18.40
N TRP A 238 -2.58 4.33 -17.22
CA TRP A 238 -2.83 5.01 -15.96
C TRP A 238 -1.75 6.05 -15.72
N ARG A 239 -2.12 7.18 -15.13
CA ARG A 239 -1.17 8.24 -14.78
C ARG A 239 -1.16 8.40 -13.27
N ILE A 240 -0.04 8.01 -12.67
CA ILE A 240 0.13 7.97 -11.22
C ILE A 240 1.07 9.09 -10.82
N ALA A 241 0.59 10.02 -10.01
CA ALA A 241 1.40 11.11 -9.50
C ALA A 241 2.25 10.62 -8.31
N LEU A 242 3.53 10.96 -8.34
CA LEU A 242 4.45 10.77 -7.21
C LEU A 242 4.50 12.06 -6.39
N GLN A 243 4.32 11.94 -5.09
CA GLN A 243 4.31 13.07 -4.17
C GLN A 243 5.70 13.72 -4.08
N ASP A 244 5.74 15.04 -3.95
CA ASP A 244 7.00 15.75 -3.68
C ASP A 244 7.40 15.51 -2.21
N PRO A 245 8.57 14.90 -1.95
CA PRO A 245 8.99 14.60 -0.59
C PRO A 245 9.27 15.85 0.28
N ASN A 246 9.46 17.02 -0.34
CA ASN A 246 9.69 18.28 0.36
C ASN A 246 8.41 19.12 0.54
N ASP A 247 7.39 18.88 -0.29
CA ASP A 247 6.09 19.55 -0.23
C ASP A 247 4.98 18.53 -0.53
N THR A 248 4.43 17.91 0.50
CA THR A 248 3.39 16.89 0.36
C THR A 248 2.09 17.38 -0.26
N SER A 249 1.94 18.70 -0.52
CA SER A 249 0.84 19.26 -1.30
C SER A 249 1.11 19.33 -2.82
N ALA A 250 2.34 19.02 -3.24
CA ALA A 250 2.79 19.05 -4.63
C ALA A 250 3.18 17.64 -5.14
N TYR A 251 3.53 17.56 -6.42
CA TYR A 251 3.97 16.33 -7.07
C TYR A 251 5.36 16.50 -7.68
N ALA A 252 6.23 15.52 -7.43
CA ALA A 252 7.56 15.43 -8.03
C ALA A 252 7.52 14.93 -9.47
N GLY A 253 6.51 14.14 -9.82
CA GLY A 253 6.39 13.61 -11.18
C GLY A 253 5.15 12.75 -11.39
N VAL A 254 5.05 12.20 -12.59
CA VAL A 254 3.97 11.26 -12.98
C VAL A 254 4.58 10.04 -13.65
N VAL A 255 4.13 8.86 -13.23
CA VAL A 255 4.42 7.58 -13.87
C VAL A 255 3.27 7.17 -14.77
N SER A 256 3.57 6.76 -16.01
CA SER A 256 2.63 6.13 -16.94
C SER A 256 2.67 4.63 -16.76
N ALA A 257 1.59 4.02 -16.26
CA ALA A 257 1.53 2.64 -15.84
C ALA A 257 0.51 1.82 -16.62
N THR A 258 0.90 0.57 -16.98
CA THR A 258 0.03 -0.47 -17.52
C THR A 258 0.50 -1.80 -16.93
N ASP A 259 -0.39 -2.55 -16.27
CA ASP A 259 -0.06 -3.81 -15.56
C ASP A 259 1.16 -3.69 -14.63
N LEU A 260 1.19 -2.62 -13.83
CA LEU A 260 2.36 -2.25 -13.03
C LEU A 260 1.95 -1.89 -11.60
N SER A 261 2.76 -2.26 -10.64
CA SER A 261 2.71 -1.72 -9.29
C SER A 261 3.69 -0.58 -9.15
N ILE A 262 3.29 0.46 -8.44
CA ILE A 262 4.06 1.65 -8.12
C ILE A 262 4.06 1.77 -6.60
N ASP A 263 5.20 1.47 -5.99
CA ASP A 263 5.34 1.37 -4.55
C ASP A 263 6.40 2.36 -4.08
N THR A 264 6.01 3.25 -3.15
CA THR A 264 6.89 4.34 -2.71
C THR A 264 7.09 4.29 -1.21
N SER A 265 8.35 4.40 -0.79
CA SER A 265 8.76 4.63 0.59
C SER A 265 9.41 6.00 0.71
N GLY A 266 9.04 6.76 1.73
CA GLY A 266 9.58 8.09 1.97
C GLY A 266 9.53 8.49 3.43
N GLY A 267 10.56 9.23 3.87
CA GLY A 267 10.65 9.70 5.24
C GLY A 267 9.55 10.70 5.62
N TYR A 268 8.91 11.33 4.64
CA TYR A 268 7.86 12.35 4.83
C TYR A 268 6.48 11.78 5.20
N GLU A 269 6.27 10.47 5.09
CA GLU A 269 4.97 9.84 5.39
C GLU A 269 4.67 9.78 6.88
N ARG A 270 5.68 9.42 7.69
CA ARG A 270 5.54 9.33 9.14
C ARG A 270 6.86 9.73 9.81
N TYR A 271 6.88 10.89 10.45
CA TYR A 271 8.06 11.46 11.09
C TYR A 271 7.70 12.37 12.26
N PHE A 272 8.71 12.73 13.05
CA PHE A 272 8.62 13.80 14.04
C PHE A 272 9.92 14.63 14.05
N GLU A 273 9.84 15.85 14.54
CA GLU A 273 10.99 16.70 14.79
C GLU A 273 11.40 16.57 16.27
N GLY A 274 12.64 16.20 16.50
CA GLY A 274 13.22 16.09 17.82
C GLY A 274 13.49 17.46 18.47
N ASP A 275 13.75 17.47 19.79
CA ASP A 275 14.13 18.71 20.52
C ASP A 275 15.47 19.28 20.02
N ASP A 276 16.26 18.51 19.30
CA ASP A 276 17.52 18.88 18.64
C ASP A 276 17.30 19.55 17.27
N GLY A 277 16.05 19.60 16.77
CA GLY A 277 15.67 20.13 15.47
C GLY A 277 15.90 19.15 14.31
N GLU A 278 16.29 17.91 14.58
CA GLU A 278 16.44 16.87 13.58
C GLU A 278 15.11 16.17 13.29
N ILE A 279 14.95 15.71 12.05
CA ILE A 279 13.79 14.91 11.62
C ILE A 279 14.11 13.42 11.77
N TYR A 280 13.19 12.73 12.43
CA TYR A 280 13.23 11.28 12.65
C TYR A 280 12.02 10.63 11.99
N TRP A 281 12.23 9.73 11.05
CA TRP A 281 11.17 9.02 10.33
C TRP A 281 11.12 7.54 10.68
N HIS A 282 10.02 6.91 10.33
CA HIS A 282 9.69 5.54 10.73
C HIS A 282 10.47 4.45 10.00
N ILE A 283 11.17 4.76 8.90
CA ILE A 283 12.00 3.79 8.18
C ILE A 283 13.32 3.70 8.93
N LEU A 284 13.48 2.62 9.70
CA LEU A 284 14.63 2.39 10.54
C LEU A 284 15.66 1.51 9.81
N ASP A 285 16.92 1.82 10.01
CA ASP A 285 18.03 0.97 9.63
C ASP A 285 18.16 -0.16 10.69
N PRO A 286 17.97 -1.43 10.32
CA PRO A 286 17.98 -2.55 11.26
C PRO A 286 19.33 -2.81 11.92
N ASP A 287 20.44 -2.39 11.28
CA ASP A 287 21.80 -2.55 11.82
C ASP A 287 22.09 -1.55 12.93
N THR A 288 21.52 -0.34 12.83
CA THR A 288 21.81 0.75 13.77
C THR A 288 20.67 1.03 14.74
N GLY A 289 19.43 0.66 14.39
CA GLY A 289 18.22 0.97 15.14
C GLY A 289 17.76 2.43 15.03
N TYR A 290 18.42 3.24 14.20
CA TYR A 290 18.08 4.64 13.93
C TYR A 290 17.36 4.80 12.59
N PRO A 291 16.65 5.94 12.35
CA PRO A 291 16.13 6.26 11.03
C PRO A 291 17.24 6.21 9.96
N ALA A 292 16.97 5.51 8.85
CA ALA A 292 17.90 5.37 7.74
C ALA A 292 18.11 6.72 7.05
N LYS A 293 19.28 7.34 7.23
CA LYS A 293 19.67 8.64 6.64
C LYS A 293 20.83 8.44 5.66
N ASN A 294 20.57 7.81 4.51
CA ASN A 294 21.55 7.37 3.53
C ASN A 294 21.47 8.16 2.21
N GLY A 295 20.98 9.41 2.27
CA GLY A 295 20.93 10.33 1.12
C GLY A 295 19.66 10.17 0.26
N LEU A 296 18.82 9.17 0.48
CA LEU A 296 17.51 9.03 -0.18
C LEU A 296 16.39 9.60 0.71
N ILE A 297 15.47 10.34 0.10
CA ILE A 297 14.27 10.88 0.77
C ILE A 297 12.98 10.32 0.18
N SER A 298 13.02 9.78 -1.04
CA SER A 298 11.90 9.05 -1.67
C SER A 298 12.45 7.95 -2.58
N VAL A 299 11.88 6.77 -2.45
CA VAL A 299 12.20 5.58 -3.26
C VAL A 299 10.91 5.04 -3.83
N THR A 300 10.76 5.11 -5.14
CA THR A 300 9.64 4.49 -5.86
C THR A 300 10.15 3.29 -6.64
N VAL A 301 9.52 2.14 -6.43
CA VAL A 301 9.77 0.90 -7.16
C VAL A 301 8.61 0.65 -8.13
N LEU A 302 8.95 0.30 -9.36
CA LEU A 302 8.01 -0.09 -10.41
C LEU A 302 8.19 -1.58 -10.68
N SER A 303 7.19 -2.39 -10.39
CA SER A 303 7.33 -3.85 -10.52
C SER A 303 6.04 -4.54 -10.98
N GLY A 304 6.15 -5.79 -11.44
CA GLY A 304 5.00 -6.63 -11.76
C GLY A 304 4.26 -7.19 -10.53
N SER A 305 4.91 -7.17 -9.35
CA SER A 305 4.35 -7.65 -8.07
C SER A 305 4.36 -6.52 -7.06
N ALA A 306 3.20 -6.20 -6.51
CA ALA A 306 3.06 -5.16 -5.50
C ALA A 306 3.77 -5.53 -4.19
N LEU A 307 3.77 -6.80 -3.79
CA LEU A 307 4.54 -7.27 -2.63
C LEU A 307 6.04 -6.99 -2.81
N THR A 308 6.57 -7.31 -3.99
CA THR A 308 7.98 -7.07 -4.29
C THR A 308 8.29 -5.56 -4.28
N GLY A 309 7.42 -4.75 -4.88
CA GLY A 309 7.58 -3.29 -4.90
C GLY A 309 7.53 -2.65 -3.53
N ASP A 310 6.52 -3.01 -2.71
CA ASP A 310 6.32 -2.49 -1.34
C ASP A 310 7.56 -2.82 -0.47
N GLY A 311 8.00 -4.09 -0.44
CA GLY A 311 9.17 -4.51 0.33
C GLY A 311 10.49 -3.91 -0.18
N LEU A 312 10.70 -3.87 -1.51
CA LEU A 312 11.92 -3.30 -2.07
C LEU A 312 12.00 -1.79 -1.90
N SER A 313 10.88 -1.05 -1.96
CA SER A 313 10.93 0.40 -1.72
C SER A 313 11.49 0.73 -0.34
N THR A 314 11.14 -0.06 0.68
CA THR A 314 11.69 0.05 2.04
C THR A 314 13.17 -0.39 2.10
N ALA A 315 13.48 -1.56 1.54
CA ALA A 315 14.85 -2.07 1.54
C ALA A 315 15.85 -1.12 0.86
N LEU A 316 15.49 -0.63 -0.34
CA LEU A 316 16.34 0.28 -1.11
C LEU A 316 16.49 1.65 -0.43
N PHE A 317 15.46 2.11 0.28
CA PHE A 317 15.56 3.31 1.11
C PHE A 317 16.59 3.12 2.24
N VAL A 318 16.58 1.95 2.90
CA VAL A 318 17.56 1.60 3.94
C VAL A 318 18.97 1.47 3.37
N MET A 319 19.14 0.84 2.21
CA MET A 319 20.45 0.67 1.55
C MET A 319 21.10 2.01 1.16
N GLY A 320 20.30 3.03 0.81
CA GLY A 320 20.80 4.28 0.26
C GLY A 320 21.21 4.17 -1.21
N LEU A 321 21.55 5.31 -1.83
CA LEU A 321 21.65 5.45 -3.29
C LEU A 321 22.60 4.45 -3.96
N SER A 322 23.84 4.32 -3.44
CA SER A 322 24.88 3.48 -4.08
C SER A 322 24.50 2.01 -4.07
N ASP A 323 24.17 1.51 -2.88
CA ASP A 323 23.91 0.08 -2.66
C ASP A 323 22.56 -0.33 -3.26
N ALA A 324 21.57 0.57 -3.29
CA ALA A 324 20.31 0.37 -3.98
C ALA A 324 20.49 0.21 -5.51
N ILE A 325 21.34 1.04 -6.12
CA ILE A 325 21.69 0.91 -7.54
C ILE A 325 22.42 -0.41 -7.82
N ASP A 326 23.37 -0.78 -6.97
CA ASP A 326 24.14 -2.03 -7.14
C ASP A 326 23.24 -3.26 -6.90
N TYR A 327 22.29 -3.17 -5.97
CA TYR A 327 21.26 -4.19 -5.79
C TYR A 327 20.41 -4.36 -7.05
N TRP A 328 19.91 -3.26 -7.64
CA TRP A 328 19.12 -3.31 -8.88
C TRP A 328 19.92 -3.91 -10.04
N ARG A 329 21.18 -3.52 -10.22
CA ARG A 329 22.04 -4.09 -11.26
C ARG A 329 22.29 -5.59 -11.12
N THR A 330 22.31 -6.07 -9.88
CA THR A 330 22.60 -7.48 -9.58
C THR A 330 21.35 -8.36 -9.70
N ASN A 331 20.22 -7.88 -9.22
CA ASN A 331 19.01 -8.68 -9.08
C ASN A 331 17.98 -8.41 -10.20
N GLY A 332 17.87 -7.16 -10.68
CA GLY A 332 16.92 -6.80 -11.73
C GLY A 332 15.45 -7.07 -11.37
N GLY A 333 14.60 -7.19 -12.39
CA GLY A 333 13.20 -7.59 -12.25
C GLY A 333 12.25 -6.49 -11.77
N PHE A 334 12.76 -5.27 -11.58
CA PHE A 334 12.00 -4.08 -11.24
C PHE A 334 12.70 -2.85 -11.82
N GLU A 335 11.98 -1.71 -11.85
CA GLU A 335 12.53 -0.41 -12.18
C GLU A 335 12.39 0.54 -10.97
N PHE A 336 13.11 1.65 -10.96
CA PHE A 336 13.09 2.58 -9.84
C PHE A 336 13.12 4.05 -10.25
N ILE A 337 12.62 4.90 -9.35
CA ILE A 337 12.77 6.35 -9.35
C ILE A 337 13.17 6.74 -7.92
N PHE A 338 14.38 7.29 -7.76
CA PHE A 338 14.90 7.77 -6.48
C PHE A 338 14.99 9.28 -6.46
N ILE A 339 14.65 9.89 -5.32
CA ILE A 339 14.88 11.32 -5.06
C ILE A 339 15.81 11.41 -3.85
N THR A 340 16.91 12.15 -4.02
CA THR A 340 17.90 12.35 -2.98
C THR A 340 17.60 13.57 -2.11
N ASP A 341 18.26 13.69 -0.97
CA ASP A 341 18.24 14.87 -0.09
C ASP A 341 18.86 16.12 -0.72
N GLN A 342 19.54 15.96 -1.89
CA GLN A 342 20.02 17.05 -2.73
C GLN A 342 19.03 17.43 -3.84
N ASN A 343 17.82 16.82 -3.85
CA ASN A 343 16.79 16.96 -4.88
C ASN A 343 17.23 16.50 -6.28
N GLU A 344 18.18 15.57 -6.35
CA GLU A 344 18.54 14.89 -7.59
C GLU A 344 17.59 13.72 -7.85
N ILE A 345 17.31 13.45 -9.13
CA ILE A 345 16.47 12.31 -9.54
C ILE A 345 17.34 11.27 -10.21
N TYR A 346 17.28 10.03 -9.72
CA TYR A 346 17.87 8.87 -10.36
C TYR A 346 16.77 7.93 -10.84
N VAL A 347 16.82 7.55 -12.11
CA VAL A 347 15.87 6.61 -12.70
C VAL A 347 16.60 5.44 -13.32
N SER A 348 16.07 4.24 -13.18
CA SER A 348 16.56 3.10 -13.95
C SER A 348 16.21 3.25 -15.43
N GLN A 349 16.98 2.63 -16.30
CA GLN A 349 16.82 2.73 -17.75
C GLN A 349 15.39 2.40 -18.21
N GLY A 350 14.74 1.41 -17.60
CA GLY A 350 13.37 1.02 -17.95
C GLY A 350 12.31 2.01 -17.44
N ALA A 351 12.61 2.77 -16.38
CA ALA A 351 11.71 3.79 -15.85
C ALA A 351 11.76 5.12 -16.62
N GLU A 352 12.85 5.42 -17.36
CA GLU A 352 13.07 6.70 -18.05
C GLU A 352 11.88 7.11 -18.93
N SER A 353 11.37 6.19 -19.74
CA SER A 353 10.26 6.48 -20.66
C SER A 353 8.89 6.51 -19.98
N LEU A 354 8.77 6.01 -18.74
CA LEU A 354 7.54 5.96 -17.97
C LEU A 354 7.35 7.18 -17.08
N PHE A 355 8.45 7.84 -16.68
CA PHE A 355 8.45 8.93 -15.73
C PHE A 355 8.52 10.30 -16.42
N GLN A 356 7.70 11.22 -15.93
CA GLN A 356 7.72 12.64 -16.32
C GLN A 356 7.82 13.49 -15.06
N PRO A 357 8.92 14.24 -14.82
CA PRO A 357 9.03 15.14 -13.69
C PRO A 357 8.00 16.27 -13.76
N LEU A 358 7.59 16.78 -12.60
CA LEU A 358 6.63 17.88 -12.44
C LEU A 358 7.12 18.87 -11.38
N GLY A 359 6.47 20.03 -11.34
CA GLY A 359 6.63 21.02 -10.28
C GLY A 359 8.08 21.49 -10.12
N SER A 360 8.60 21.41 -8.91
CA SER A 360 9.98 21.79 -8.58
C SER A 360 11.03 20.96 -9.32
N TYR A 361 10.67 19.79 -9.82
CA TYR A 361 11.55 18.83 -10.50
C TYR A 361 11.52 18.93 -12.03
N GLU A 362 10.68 19.79 -12.65
CA GLU A 362 10.64 19.93 -14.13
C GLU A 362 12.01 20.29 -14.75
N THR A 363 12.85 20.96 -13.99
CA THR A 363 14.18 21.39 -14.43
C THR A 363 15.31 20.65 -13.72
N ALA A 364 14.99 19.64 -12.89
CA ALA A 364 15.98 18.82 -12.23
C ALA A 364 16.76 17.96 -13.24
N GLU A 365 18.04 17.74 -12.97
CA GLU A 365 18.84 16.78 -13.73
C GLU A 365 18.35 15.36 -13.41
N ILE A 366 18.04 14.59 -14.46
CA ILE A 366 17.66 13.19 -14.34
C ILE A 366 18.89 12.34 -14.66
N HIS A 367 19.35 11.60 -13.69
CA HIS A 367 20.44 10.64 -13.82
C HIS A 367 19.89 9.27 -14.22
N VAL A 368 20.06 8.89 -15.50
CA VAL A 368 19.61 7.58 -15.98
C VAL A 368 20.65 6.53 -15.63
N VAL A 369 20.25 5.56 -14.82
CA VAL A 369 21.08 4.43 -14.41
C VAL A 369 20.84 3.26 -15.36
N THR A 370 21.94 2.79 -15.97
CA THR A 370 21.91 1.64 -16.88
C THR A 370 22.34 0.36 -16.17
N GLU A 371 21.88 -0.78 -16.69
CA GLU A 371 22.43 -2.08 -16.32
C GLU A 371 23.95 -2.09 -16.57
N ALA A 372 24.68 -2.87 -15.78
CA ALA A 372 26.12 -3.03 -16.03
C ALA A 372 26.31 -3.73 -17.37
N SER A 373 27.16 -3.13 -18.24
CA SER A 373 27.50 -3.67 -19.56
C SER A 373 28.43 -4.89 -19.47
#